data_1e62c523182e70bb511d1c6239d1b27a
#
_entry.id   1e62c523182e70bb511d1c6239d1b27a
#
_cell.length_a   1.000
_cell.length_b   1.000
_cell.length_c   1.000
_cell.angle_alpha   90.00
_cell.angle_beta   90.00
_cell.angle_gamma   90.00
#
_symmetry.space_group_name_H-M   'P 1'
#
loop_
_entity.id
_entity.type
_entity.pdbx_description
1 polymer ?
#
loop_
_entity_poly.entity_id
_entity_poly.type
_entity_poly.pdbx_seq_one_letter_code
_entity_poly.pdbx_strand_id
1 'polypeptide(L)'
;LVAIALFTYTAQNMLNVSIAPLSRALNLPEWIVGAAVSLAAAAVTALSQFWGRRSIAWGRRRVILLALFLALTAGTLFSAAVWARAAGYIGAFLAAGAIMAARGPFFGAAVAAIPPTGQALVAEVTPDEASRVRGTSAFSGAINLSVMVGSLVSSALGACWIFGPVHATPIFVLIALAIALIWLPRDGTSTRPRRRLPRLTTKDTHPGQAAPASSTEAANDNASGAKATTELPPRVRWTDRRIAPWIASVFGIYFANGVVQITMGFLVQDRGGLQPAPAVSVTALMLLANAAGAMLMQLIVVPR
;
A
#
# COMPACT_ATOMS: atom_id res chain seq x y z
N LEU A 1 -12.18 -4.66 3.73
CA LEU A 1 -11.03 -4.12 3.02
C LEU A 1 -10.52 -2.82 3.66
N VAL A 2 -11.41 -1.87 3.96
CA VAL A 2 -11.07 -0.59 4.62
C VAL A 2 -10.31 -0.82 5.93
N ALA A 3 -10.79 -1.72 6.80
CA ALA A 3 -10.13 -2.07 8.05
C ALA A 3 -8.74 -2.73 7.81
N ILE A 4 -8.61 -3.60 6.82
CA ILE A 4 -7.33 -4.22 6.45
C ILE A 4 -6.32 -3.14 6.07
N ALA A 5 -6.71 -2.19 5.21
CA ALA A 5 -5.86 -1.07 4.84
C ALA A 5 -5.50 -0.22 6.08
N LEU A 6 -6.50 0.15 6.91
CA LEU A 6 -6.28 0.94 8.11
C LEU A 6 -5.22 0.31 9.01
N PHE A 7 -5.38 -0.94 9.41
CA PHE A 7 -4.45 -1.61 10.33
C PHE A 7 -3.06 -1.80 9.71
N THR A 8 -2.97 -2.19 8.44
CA THR A 8 -1.67 -2.41 7.78
C THR A 8 -0.89 -1.12 7.62
N TYR A 9 -1.56 -0.04 7.19
CA TYR A 9 -0.89 1.26 7.04
C TYR A 9 -0.65 1.95 8.38
N THR A 10 -1.46 1.70 9.42
CA THR A 10 -1.14 2.10 10.79
C THR A 10 0.17 1.49 11.25
N ALA A 11 0.36 0.19 11.06
CA ALA A 11 1.62 -0.50 11.35
C ALA A 11 2.80 0.13 10.61
N GLN A 12 2.63 0.47 9.33
CA GLN A 12 3.66 1.15 8.54
C GLN A 12 4.00 2.53 9.10
N ASN A 13 2.98 3.33 9.43
CA ASN A 13 3.19 4.69 9.92
C ASN A 13 3.79 4.74 11.32
N MET A 14 3.48 3.77 12.17
CA MET A 14 4.16 3.60 13.47
C MET A 14 5.67 3.43 13.27
N LEU A 15 6.10 2.62 12.31
CA LEU A 15 7.51 2.44 11.98
C LEU A 15 8.14 3.73 11.41
N ASN A 16 7.43 4.46 10.55
CA ASN A 16 7.93 5.70 9.96
C ASN A 16 8.24 6.75 11.02
N VAL A 17 7.37 6.89 12.03
CA VAL A 17 7.53 7.86 13.12
C VAL A 17 8.69 7.49 14.03
N SER A 18 8.83 6.20 14.35
CA SER A 18 9.76 5.74 15.37
C SER A 18 11.16 5.42 14.87
N ILE A 19 11.36 5.22 13.55
CA ILE A 19 12.62 4.68 13.01
C ILE A 19 13.84 5.60 13.24
N ALA A 20 13.67 6.92 13.17
CA ALA A 20 14.77 7.87 13.37
C ALA A 20 15.22 7.93 14.86
N PRO A 21 14.34 8.14 15.85
CA PRO A 21 14.72 8.05 17.25
C PRO A 21 15.27 6.67 17.64
N LEU A 22 14.68 5.60 17.07
CA LEU A 22 15.11 4.23 17.30
C LEU A 22 16.55 3.97 16.84
N SER A 23 16.94 4.49 15.68
CA SER A 23 18.29 4.29 15.16
C SER A 23 19.34 4.87 16.11
N ARG A 24 19.09 6.03 16.69
CA ARG A 24 19.96 6.64 17.71
C ARG A 24 19.99 5.85 19.00
N ALA A 25 18.81 5.39 19.47
CA ALA A 25 18.73 4.58 20.69
C ALA A 25 19.49 3.25 20.60
N LEU A 26 19.59 2.69 19.38
CA LEU A 26 20.32 1.45 19.10
C LEU A 26 21.80 1.69 18.69
N ASN A 27 22.25 2.94 18.67
CA ASN A 27 23.57 3.35 18.17
C ASN A 27 23.82 2.83 16.74
N LEU A 28 22.83 3.01 15.85
CA LEU A 28 22.92 2.68 14.44
C LEU A 28 23.24 3.94 13.63
N PRO A 29 24.03 3.83 12.54
CA PRO A 29 24.28 4.95 11.66
C PRO A 29 22.98 5.52 11.05
N GLU A 30 22.83 6.84 11.03
CA GLU A 30 21.58 7.51 10.59
C GLU A 30 21.23 7.26 9.12
N TRP A 31 22.26 7.04 8.26
CA TRP A 31 22.03 6.72 6.85
C TRP A 31 21.19 5.44 6.62
N ILE A 32 21.17 4.51 7.59
CA ILE A 32 20.38 3.27 7.53
C ILE A 32 18.88 3.58 7.43
N VAL A 33 18.43 4.63 8.11
CA VAL A 33 17.01 5.06 8.07
C VAL A 33 16.64 5.49 6.66
N GLY A 34 17.45 6.36 6.06
CA GLY A 34 17.26 6.80 4.68
C GLY A 34 17.34 5.64 3.68
N ALA A 35 18.31 4.76 3.83
CA ALA A 35 18.49 3.58 2.98
C ALA A 35 17.30 2.61 3.08
N ALA A 36 16.80 2.32 4.29
CA ALA A 36 15.65 1.43 4.50
C ALA A 36 14.39 1.98 3.85
N VAL A 37 14.12 3.28 3.97
CA VAL A 37 12.96 3.94 3.36
C VAL A 37 13.09 4.03 1.84
N SER A 38 14.28 4.35 1.33
CA SER A 38 14.55 4.38 -0.11
C SER A 38 14.38 2.99 -0.74
N LEU A 39 14.87 1.95 -0.07
CA LEU A 39 14.72 0.57 -0.52
C LEU A 39 13.25 0.11 -0.51
N ALA A 40 12.49 0.56 0.49
CA ALA A 40 11.03 0.33 0.53
C ALA A 40 10.33 1.03 -0.64
N ALA A 41 10.66 2.29 -0.93
CA ALA A 41 10.08 3.04 -2.05
C ALA A 41 10.43 2.39 -3.39
N ALA A 42 11.67 1.94 -3.57
CA ALA A 42 12.10 1.20 -4.75
C ALA A 42 11.31 -0.11 -4.91
N ALA A 43 11.13 -0.87 -3.82
CA ALA A 43 10.34 -2.09 -3.83
C ALA A 43 8.87 -1.82 -4.18
N VAL A 44 8.25 -0.78 -3.62
CA VAL A 44 6.88 -0.37 -3.95
C VAL A 44 6.77 -0.03 -5.43
N THR A 45 7.67 0.77 -5.95
CA THR A 45 7.68 1.19 -7.36
C THR A 45 7.83 -0.01 -8.29
N ALA A 46 8.83 -0.86 -8.05
CA ALA A 46 9.13 -2.01 -8.90
C ALA A 46 8.02 -3.09 -8.86
N LEU A 47 7.43 -3.33 -7.69
CA LEU A 47 6.52 -4.45 -7.47
C LEU A 47 5.04 -4.10 -7.61
N SER A 48 4.63 -2.83 -7.60
CA SER A 48 3.21 -2.44 -7.72
C SER A 48 2.58 -2.98 -9.00
N GLN A 49 3.26 -2.84 -10.13
CA GLN A 49 2.77 -3.36 -11.42
C GLN A 49 2.75 -4.90 -11.43
N PHE A 50 3.76 -5.54 -10.85
CA PHE A 50 3.82 -6.99 -10.72
C PHE A 50 2.63 -7.53 -9.92
N TRP A 51 2.38 -6.96 -8.74
CA TRP A 51 1.26 -7.37 -7.88
C TRP A 51 -0.10 -7.09 -8.52
N GLY A 52 -0.27 -5.94 -9.17
CA GLY A 52 -1.50 -5.61 -9.91
C GLY A 52 -1.84 -6.68 -10.94
N ARG A 53 -0.86 -7.11 -11.72
CA ARG A 53 -1.04 -8.17 -12.73
C ARG A 53 -1.25 -9.55 -12.11
N ARG A 54 -0.45 -9.90 -11.10
CA ARG A 54 -0.57 -11.19 -10.40
C ARG A 54 -1.90 -11.34 -9.68
N SER A 55 -2.46 -10.25 -9.18
CA SER A 55 -3.77 -10.28 -8.53
C SER A 55 -4.91 -10.67 -9.48
N ILE A 56 -4.76 -10.46 -10.78
CA ILE A 56 -5.71 -10.93 -11.80
C ILE A 56 -5.59 -12.46 -11.99
N ALA A 57 -4.35 -12.97 -12.03
CA ALA A 57 -4.09 -14.38 -12.30
C ALA A 57 -4.29 -15.28 -11.05
N TRP A 58 -3.84 -14.84 -9.89
CA TRP A 58 -3.86 -15.62 -8.65
C TRP A 58 -5.13 -15.42 -7.81
N GLY A 59 -5.91 -14.38 -8.09
CA GLY A 59 -7.05 -13.94 -7.29
C GLY A 59 -6.69 -12.84 -6.30
N ARG A 60 -7.67 -11.96 -6.05
CA ARG A 60 -7.47 -10.75 -5.20
C ARG A 60 -7.19 -11.12 -3.74
N ARG A 61 -7.96 -12.09 -3.22
CA ARG A 61 -7.83 -12.54 -1.84
C ARG A 61 -6.46 -13.12 -1.55
N ARG A 62 -5.98 -14.02 -2.44
CA ARG A 62 -4.68 -14.69 -2.26
C ARG A 62 -3.54 -13.68 -2.23
N VAL A 63 -3.57 -12.68 -3.11
CA VAL A 63 -2.53 -11.65 -3.15
C VAL A 63 -2.56 -10.78 -1.90
N ILE A 64 -3.74 -10.39 -1.40
CA ILE A 64 -3.85 -9.63 -0.15
C ILE A 64 -3.34 -10.45 1.04
N LEU A 65 -3.73 -11.72 1.16
CA LEU A 65 -3.25 -12.60 2.23
C LEU A 65 -1.73 -12.80 2.19
N LEU A 66 -1.18 -13.00 0.99
CA LEU A 66 0.27 -13.13 0.81
C LEU A 66 1.00 -11.83 1.20
N ALA A 67 0.46 -10.67 0.81
CA ALA A 67 1.00 -9.37 1.20
C ALA A 67 0.97 -9.17 2.73
N LEU A 68 -0.13 -9.53 3.39
CA LEU A 68 -0.25 -9.42 4.84
C LEU A 68 0.67 -10.39 5.57
N PHE A 69 0.83 -11.60 5.06
CA PHE A 69 1.80 -12.56 5.60
C PHE A 69 3.24 -12.03 5.45
N LEU A 70 3.57 -11.46 4.30
CA LEU A 70 4.87 -10.85 4.06
C LEU A 70 5.10 -9.62 4.98
N ALA A 71 4.06 -8.80 5.21
CA ALA A 71 4.13 -7.69 6.16
C ALA A 71 4.31 -8.19 7.61
N LEU A 72 3.65 -9.29 7.99
CA LEU A 72 3.79 -9.89 9.31
C LEU A 72 5.21 -10.42 9.53
N THR A 73 5.76 -11.16 8.56
CA THR A 73 7.16 -11.63 8.63
C THR A 73 8.15 -10.48 8.67
N ALA A 74 7.91 -9.41 7.92
CA ALA A 74 8.72 -8.20 7.98
C ALA A 74 8.66 -7.52 9.36
N GLY A 75 7.46 -7.35 9.90
CA GLY A 75 7.25 -6.75 11.22
C GLY A 75 7.87 -7.57 12.35
N THR A 76 7.75 -8.90 12.30
CA THR A 76 8.37 -9.80 13.28
C THR A 76 9.89 -9.80 13.17
N LEU A 77 10.44 -9.82 11.95
CA LEU A 77 11.89 -9.74 11.73
C LEU A 77 12.45 -8.40 12.26
N PHE A 78 11.76 -7.30 11.97
CA PHE A 78 12.16 -5.98 12.47
C PHE A 78 12.15 -5.95 13.99
N SER A 79 11.05 -6.40 14.61
CA SER A 79 10.89 -6.48 16.06
C SER A 79 11.98 -7.36 16.72
N ALA A 80 12.25 -8.53 16.14
CA ALA A 80 13.30 -9.43 16.61
C ALA A 80 14.71 -8.82 16.51
N ALA A 81 15.00 -8.14 15.40
CA ALA A 81 16.30 -7.48 15.20
C ALA A 81 16.51 -6.35 16.23
N VAL A 82 15.48 -5.56 16.50
CA VAL A 82 15.53 -4.50 17.52
C VAL A 82 15.74 -5.08 18.91
N TRP A 83 14.98 -6.11 19.28
CA TRP A 83 15.12 -6.79 20.56
C TRP A 83 16.52 -7.40 20.72
N ALA A 84 16.99 -8.14 19.73
CA ALA A 84 18.30 -8.79 19.77
C ALA A 84 19.46 -7.78 19.87
N ARG A 85 19.33 -6.62 19.22
CA ARG A 85 20.30 -5.52 19.32
C ARG A 85 20.25 -4.85 20.68
N ALA A 86 19.06 -4.57 21.21
CA ALA A 86 18.88 -3.95 22.52
C ALA A 86 19.38 -4.86 23.64
N ALA A 87 19.22 -6.18 23.51
CA ALA A 87 19.74 -7.18 24.44
C ALA A 87 21.26 -7.49 24.27
N GLY A 88 21.91 -6.90 23.26
CA GLY A 88 23.33 -7.11 23.02
C GLY A 88 23.72 -8.42 22.30
N TYR A 89 22.72 -9.20 21.84
CA TYR A 89 22.98 -10.48 21.15
C TYR A 89 23.60 -10.30 19.75
N ILE A 90 23.32 -9.17 19.08
CA ILE A 90 23.82 -8.90 17.72
C ILE A 90 24.51 -7.55 17.64
N GLY A 91 25.54 -7.48 16.76
CA GLY A 91 26.24 -6.24 16.48
C GLY A 91 25.42 -5.25 15.68
N ALA A 92 25.82 -3.98 15.69
CA ALA A 92 25.14 -2.90 14.98
C ALA A 92 24.99 -3.18 13.47
N PHE A 93 25.99 -3.75 12.83
CA PHE A 93 25.98 -4.06 11.39
C PHE A 93 24.91 -5.09 11.04
N LEU A 94 24.81 -6.18 11.80
CA LEU A 94 23.80 -7.23 11.57
C LEU A 94 22.39 -6.73 11.86
N ALA A 95 22.21 -5.94 12.94
CA ALA A 95 20.94 -5.30 13.24
C ALA A 95 20.51 -4.34 12.11
N ALA A 96 21.42 -3.52 11.62
CA ALA A 96 21.19 -2.62 10.51
C ALA A 96 20.75 -3.37 9.24
N GLY A 97 21.45 -4.42 8.87
CA GLY A 97 21.10 -5.27 7.72
C GLY A 97 19.73 -5.91 7.85
N ALA A 98 19.41 -6.46 9.03
CA ALA A 98 18.10 -7.06 9.31
C ALA A 98 16.96 -6.02 9.26
N ILE A 99 17.16 -4.84 9.83
CA ILE A 99 16.20 -3.74 9.80
C ILE A 99 15.99 -3.24 8.36
N MET A 100 17.05 -3.06 7.59
CA MET A 100 16.98 -2.66 6.18
C MET A 100 16.24 -3.71 5.34
N ALA A 101 16.52 -4.99 5.53
CA ALA A 101 15.84 -6.07 4.83
C ALA A 101 14.35 -6.11 5.21
N ALA A 102 14.04 -6.08 6.50
CA ALA A 102 12.67 -6.12 6.99
C ALA A 102 11.84 -4.92 6.50
N ARG A 103 12.35 -3.69 6.69
CA ARG A 103 11.63 -2.45 6.37
C ARG A 103 11.63 -2.15 4.87
N GLY A 104 12.72 -2.43 4.17
CA GLY A 104 12.91 -2.17 2.75
C GLY A 104 12.14 -3.16 1.88
N PRO A 105 12.78 -4.25 1.41
CA PRO A 105 12.19 -5.13 0.42
C PRO A 105 10.97 -5.90 0.95
N PHE A 106 11.00 -6.45 2.18
CA PHE A 106 9.90 -7.27 2.68
C PHE A 106 8.64 -6.44 2.94
N PHE A 107 8.73 -5.40 3.75
CA PHE A 107 7.56 -4.56 4.05
C PHE A 107 7.15 -3.72 2.84
N GLY A 108 8.12 -3.22 2.05
CA GLY A 108 7.86 -2.51 0.80
C GLY A 108 7.12 -3.35 -0.22
N ALA A 109 7.50 -4.62 -0.40
CA ALA A 109 6.79 -5.54 -1.29
C ALA A 109 5.35 -5.83 -0.81
N ALA A 110 5.15 -5.97 0.49
CA ALA A 110 3.82 -6.15 1.07
C ALA A 110 2.91 -4.93 0.79
N VAL A 111 3.40 -3.73 1.06
CA VAL A 111 2.66 -2.48 0.86
C VAL A 111 2.39 -2.22 -0.63
N ALA A 112 3.31 -2.61 -1.52
CA ALA A 112 3.13 -2.49 -2.97
C ALA A 112 1.91 -3.27 -3.50
N ALA A 113 1.52 -4.36 -2.84
CA ALA A 113 0.42 -5.23 -3.27
C ALA A 113 -0.97 -4.69 -2.89
N ILE A 114 -1.09 -3.98 -1.76
CA ILE A 114 -2.38 -3.65 -1.16
C ILE A 114 -3.18 -2.62 -1.99
N PRO A 115 -2.64 -1.46 -2.43
CA PRO A 115 -3.40 -0.47 -3.16
C PRO A 115 -3.97 -0.98 -4.50
N PRO A 116 -3.16 -1.54 -5.41
CA PRO A 116 -3.68 -1.98 -6.70
C PRO A 116 -4.67 -3.13 -6.57
N THR A 117 -4.43 -4.06 -5.63
CA THR A 117 -5.31 -5.20 -5.42
C THR A 117 -6.60 -4.78 -4.71
N GLY A 118 -6.50 -3.88 -3.72
CA GLY A 118 -7.64 -3.37 -2.98
C GLY A 118 -8.59 -2.54 -3.83
N GLN A 119 -8.07 -1.60 -4.60
CA GLN A 119 -8.86 -0.79 -5.54
C GLN A 119 -9.54 -1.66 -6.60
N ALA A 120 -8.83 -2.64 -7.14
CA ALA A 120 -9.39 -3.58 -8.09
C ALA A 120 -10.51 -4.45 -7.47
N LEU A 121 -10.33 -4.89 -6.21
CA LEU A 121 -11.37 -5.63 -5.50
C LEU A 121 -12.61 -4.77 -5.27
N VAL A 122 -12.45 -3.51 -4.87
CA VAL A 122 -13.57 -2.56 -4.75
C VAL A 122 -14.31 -2.43 -6.09
N ALA A 123 -13.58 -2.27 -7.19
CA ALA A 123 -14.18 -2.16 -8.52
C ALA A 123 -14.94 -3.43 -8.96
N GLU A 124 -14.51 -4.59 -8.50
CA GLU A 124 -15.16 -5.88 -8.84
C GLU A 124 -16.44 -6.13 -8.03
N VAL A 125 -16.48 -5.70 -6.75
CA VAL A 125 -17.62 -5.97 -5.86
C VAL A 125 -18.71 -4.89 -5.90
N THR A 126 -18.40 -3.69 -6.45
CA THR A 126 -19.38 -2.59 -6.52
C THR A 126 -20.18 -2.65 -7.83
N PRO A 127 -21.53 -2.57 -7.74
CA PRO A 127 -22.39 -2.72 -8.91
C PRO A 127 -22.41 -1.50 -9.83
N ASP A 128 -22.36 -0.31 -9.27
CA ASP A 128 -22.54 0.97 -9.92
C ASP A 128 -21.34 1.89 -9.68
N GLU A 129 -21.25 2.95 -10.48
CA GLU A 129 -20.17 3.91 -10.43
C GLU A 129 -20.13 4.70 -9.11
N ALA A 130 -21.30 5.12 -8.61
CA ALA A 130 -21.39 5.86 -7.35
C ALA A 130 -20.89 5.04 -6.16
N SER A 131 -21.25 3.77 -6.07
CA SER A 131 -20.74 2.84 -5.05
C SER A 131 -19.25 2.57 -5.19
N ARG A 132 -18.74 2.54 -6.44
CA ARG A 132 -17.30 2.38 -6.71
C ARG A 132 -16.52 3.59 -6.22
N VAL A 133 -16.97 4.79 -6.54
CA VAL A 133 -16.36 6.05 -6.08
C VAL A 133 -16.35 6.10 -4.55
N ARG A 134 -17.47 5.80 -3.89
CA ARG A 134 -17.52 5.73 -2.41
C ARG A 134 -16.57 4.69 -1.83
N GLY A 135 -16.52 3.50 -2.42
CA GLY A 135 -15.66 2.41 -1.97
C GLY A 135 -14.17 2.74 -2.11
N THR A 136 -13.76 3.32 -3.24
CA THR A 136 -12.37 3.74 -3.45
C THR A 136 -11.99 4.94 -2.58
N SER A 137 -12.91 5.88 -2.37
CA SER A 137 -12.70 7.00 -1.45
C SER A 137 -12.58 6.55 0.00
N ALA A 138 -13.42 5.61 0.44
CA ALA A 138 -13.33 5.02 1.78
C ALA A 138 -12.01 4.26 1.98
N PHE A 139 -11.55 3.52 0.96
CA PHE A 139 -10.28 2.81 1.00
C PHE A 139 -9.09 3.78 1.09
N SER A 140 -9.08 4.84 0.27
CA SER A 140 -8.04 5.88 0.32
C SER A 140 -8.11 6.68 1.61
N GLY A 141 -9.32 6.99 2.10
CA GLY A 141 -9.54 7.62 3.39
C GLY A 141 -8.98 6.82 4.57
N ALA A 142 -9.11 5.48 4.53
CA ALA A 142 -8.53 4.61 5.55
C ALA A 142 -6.99 4.66 5.54
N ILE A 143 -6.37 4.75 4.37
CA ILE A 143 -4.92 4.92 4.25
C ILE A 143 -4.48 6.25 4.86
N ASN A 144 -5.19 7.34 4.57
CA ASN A 144 -4.88 8.66 5.14
C ASN A 144 -5.14 8.69 6.66
N LEU A 145 -6.25 8.12 7.12
CA LEU A 145 -6.56 8.00 8.56
C LEU A 145 -5.49 7.19 9.30
N SER A 146 -4.90 6.19 8.66
CA SER A 146 -3.84 5.38 9.26
C SER A 146 -2.58 6.17 9.61
N VAL A 147 -2.32 7.29 8.92
CA VAL A 147 -1.21 8.20 9.26
C VAL A 147 -1.47 8.83 10.63
N MET A 148 -2.70 9.32 10.85
CA MET A 148 -3.10 9.93 12.12
C MET A 148 -3.09 8.89 13.25
N VAL A 149 -3.75 7.75 13.05
CA VAL A 149 -3.82 6.66 14.03
C VAL A 149 -2.42 6.12 14.34
N GLY A 150 -1.60 5.88 13.32
CA GLY A 150 -0.23 5.41 13.48
C GLY A 150 0.66 6.37 14.25
N SER A 151 0.52 7.67 14.00
CA SER A 151 1.23 8.71 14.76
C SER A 151 0.79 8.75 16.22
N LEU A 152 -0.52 8.71 16.50
CA LEU A 152 -1.05 8.69 17.87
C LEU A 152 -0.60 7.44 18.65
N VAL A 153 -0.74 6.27 18.04
CA VAL A 153 -0.32 5.01 18.67
C VAL A 153 1.19 4.99 18.88
N SER A 154 1.96 5.46 17.91
CA SER A 154 3.42 5.56 18.04
C SER A 154 3.82 6.53 19.16
N SER A 155 3.12 7.68 19.29
CA SER A 155 3.33 8.64 20.36
C SER A 155 3.08 8.02 21.73
N ALA A 156 1.93 7.38 21.90
CA ALA A 156 1.53 6.78 23.19
C ALA A 156 2.48 5.63 23.59
N LEU A 157 2.77 4.73 22.67
CA LEU A 157 3.67 3.60 22.95
C LEU A 157 5.12 4.06 23.12
N GLY A 158 5.58 5.02 22.30
CA GLY A 158 6.93 5.55 22.37
C GLY A 158 7.23 6.33 23.64
N ALA A 159 6.20 7.00 24.20
CA ALA A 159 6.29 7.68 25.50
C ALA A 159 6.51 6.70 26.66
N CYS A 160 5.86 5.52 26.60
CA CYS A 160 6.04 4.49 27.61
C CYS A 160 7.34 3.69 27.42
N TRP A 161 7.65 3.38 26.17
CA TRP A 161 8.81 2.56 25.81
C TRP A 161 9.22 2.79 24.36
N ILE A 162 10.45 3.21 24.13
CA ILE A 162 10.94 3.60 22.79
C ILE A 162 10.80 2.49 21.74
N PHE A 163 10.90 1.22 22.15
CA PHE A 163 10.73 0.07 21.26
C PHE A 163 9.26 -0.35 21.10
N GLY A 164 8.34 0.24 21.87
CA GLY A 164 6.92 -0.10 21.86
C GLY A 164 6.27 -0.09 20.49
N PRO A 165 6.42 0.97 19.67
CA PRO A 165 5.83 1.02 18.34
C PRO A 165 6.30 -0.11 17.42
N VAL A 166 7.57 -0.50 17.52
CA VAL A 166 8.15 -1.57 16.68
C VAL A 166 7.56 -2.92 17.07
N HIS A 167 7.47 -3.22 18.37
CA HIS A 167 6.92 -4.49 18.86
C HIS A 167 5.40 -4.57 18.67
N ALA A 168 4.70 -3.45 18.62
CA ALA A 168 3.27 -3.42 18.30
C ALA A 168 2.98 -3.62 16.80
N THR A 169 3.93 -3.31 15.92
CA THR A 169 3.75 -3.44 14.46
C THR A 169 3.24 -4.82 14.02
N PRO A 170 3.86 -5.96 14.39
CA PRO A 170 3.37 -7.28 14.01
C PRO A 170 1.95 -7.56 14.55
N ILE A 171 1.57 -7.00 15.70
CA ILE A 171 0.23 -7.17 16.27
C ILE A 171 -0.81 -6.50 15.36
N PHE A 172 -0.58 -5.27 14.93
CA PHE A 172 -1.48 -4.56 14.01
C PHE A 172 -1.62 -5.29 12.66
N VAL A 173 -0.53 -5.81 12.14
CA VAL A 173 -0.56 -6.61 10.90
C VAL A 173 -1.28 -7.94 11.12
N LEU A 174 -1.12 -8.58 12.28
CA LEU A 174 -1.84 -9.81 12.62
C LEU A 174 -3.35 -9.57 12.69
N ILE A 175 -3.78 -8.44 13.27
CA ILE A 175 -5.20 -8.04 13.27
C ILE A 175 -5.70 -7.87 11.84
N ALA A 176 -4.95 -7.16 10.97
CA ALA A 176 -5.30 -7.03 9.56
C ALA A 176 -5.41 -8.38 8.86
N LEU A 177 -4.49 -9.29 9.12
CA LEU A 177 -4.49 -10.66 8.57
C LEU A 177 -5.70 -11.46 9.07
N ALA A 178 -6.02 -11.39 10.36
CA ALA A 178 -7.20 -12.06 10.93
C ALA A 178 -8.50 -11.54 10.28
N ILE A 179 -8.64 -10.22 10.15
CA ILE A 179 -9.77 -9.60 9.45
C ILE A 179 -9.85 -10.09 8.00
N ALA A 180 -8.71 -10.16 7.30
CA ALA A 180 -8.66 -10.63 5.92
C ALA A 180 -9.07 -12.10 5.78
N LEU A 181 -8.64 -12.97 6.70
CA LEU A 181 -8.99 -14.39 6.69
C LEU A 181 -10.49 -14.61 6.90
N ILE A 182 -11.10 -13.83 7.82
CA ILE A 182 -12.50 -14.00 8.23
C ILE A 182 -13.45 -13.34 7.21
N TRP A 183 -13.17 -12.10 6.79
CA TRP A 183 -14.13 -11.25 6.08
C TRP A 183 -13.87 -11.11 4.58
N LEU A 184 -12.70 -11.50 4.08
CA LEU A 184 -12.42 -11.37 2.65
C LEU A 184 -13.08 -12.51 1.87
N PRO A 185 -13.94 -12.23 0.86
CA PRO A 185 -14.59 -13.26 0.08
C PRO A 185 -13.57 -14.19 -0.57
N ARG A 186 -13.90 -15.49 -0.66
CA ARG A 186 -13.05 -16.47 -1.34
C ARG A 186 -13.00 -16.18 -2.83
N ASP A 187 -11.81 -16.27 -3.43
CA ASP A 187 -11.64 -16.16 -4.88
C ASP A 187 -12.49 -17.25 -5.56
N GLY A 188 -13.36 -16.86 -6.48
CA GLY A 188 -14.27 -17.79 -7.18
C GLY A 188 -15.74 -17.70 -6.78
N THR A 189 -16.11 -16.94 -5.72
CA THR A 189 -17.52 -16.73 -5.36
C THR A 189 -18.19 -15.56 -6.09
N SER A 190 -17.45 -14.84 -6.92
CA SER A 190 -17.97 -13.78 -7.78
C SER A 190 -18.69 -14.38 -9.00
N THR A 191 -19.94 -14.76 -8.81
CA THR A 191 -20.86 -15.23 -9.85
C THR A 191 -21.40 -14.12 -10.76
N ARG A 192 -20.66 -13.07 -11.01
CA ARG A 192 -21.07 -12.11 -12.04
C ARG A 192 -20.45 -12.45 -13.38
N PRO A 193 -21.27 -12.73 -14.40
CA PRO A 193 -20.77 -12.85 -15.76
C PRO A 193 -20.05 -11.54 -16.12
N ARG A 194 -18.77 -11.62 -16.47
CA ARG A 194 -18.01 -10.50 -17.02
C ARG A 194 -18.85 -9.88 -18.15
N ARG A 195 -19.40 -8.70 -17.90
CA ARG A 195 -20.02 -7.90 -18.96
C ARG A 195 -18.92 -7.71 -20.02
N ARG A 196 -19.07 -8.41 -21.14
CA ARG A 196 -18.25 -8.17 -22.32
C ARG A 196 -18.42 -6.70 -22.66
N LEU A 197 -17.36 -5.91 -22.52
CA LEU A 197 -17.33 -4.59 -23.15
C LEU A 197 -17.65 -4.80 -24.61
N PRO A 198 -18.59 -4.05 -25.20
CA PRO A 198 -18.82 -4.09 -26.63
C PRO A 198 -17.48 -3.85 -27.31
N ARG A 199 -17.08 -4.74 -28.20
CA ARG A 199 -15.96 -4.51 -29.08
C ARG A 199 -16.30 -3.26 -29.88
N LEU A 200 -15.62 -2.15 -29.64
CA LEU A 200 -15.63 -1.02 -30.57
C LEU A 200 -14.94 -1.52 -31.83
N THR A 201 -15.73 -2.12 -32.71
CA THR A 201 -15.34 -2.29 -34.07
C THR A 201 -15.37 -0.89 -34.71
N THR A 202 -14.22 -0.32 -34.94
CA THR A 202 -14.06 0.75 -35.90
C THR A 202 -14.45 0.18 -37.26
N LYS A 203 -15.72 0.33 -37.59
CA LYS A 203 -16.19 0.05 -38.94
C LYS A 203 -16.19 1.37 -39.67
N ASP A 204 -15.29 1.43 -40.63
CA ASP A 204 -15.19 2.50 -41.63
C ASP A 204 -16.57 2.89 -42.17
N THR A 205 -16.84 4.17 -42.09
CA THR A 205 -17.99 4.82 -42.73
C THR A 205 -17.82 4.80 -44.23
N HIS A 206 -18.62 3.99 -44.93
CA HIS A 206 -19.04 4.27 -46.29
C HIS A 206 -20.57 4.30 -46.34
N PRO A 207 -21.17 5.35 -46.92
CA PRO A 207 -22.62 5.45 -47.07
C PRO A 207 -23.08 4.80 -48.36
N GLY A 208 -24.11 3.98 -48.27
CA GLY A 208 -24.93 3.58 -49.43
C GLY A 208 -25.16 2.08 -49.54
N GLN A 209 -26.30 1.61 -49.13
CA GLN A 209 -27.30 0.88 -49.88
C GLN A 209 -28.25 0.06 -49.01
N ALA A 210 -29.47 0.07 -49.42
CA ALA A 210 -30.68 -0.41 -48.75
C ALA A 210 -30.76 -1.94 -48.65
N ALA A 211 -31.61 -2.38 -47.74
CA ALA A 211 -32.06 -3.75 -47.47
C ALA A 211 -32.60 -4.52 -48.67
N PRO A 212 -32.79 -5.86 -48.65
CA PRO A 212 -33.87 -6.45 -47.83
C PRO A 212 -33.60 -7.82 -47.17
N ALA A 213 -34.61 -8.23 -46.44
CA ALA A 213 -34.87 -9.36 -45.60
C ALA A 213 -34.55 -10.77 -46.13
N SER A 214 -34.50 -11.63 -45.17
CA SER A 214 -34.88 -13.05 -45.02
C SER A 214 -33.72 -14.05 -44.89
N SER A 215 -33.77 -14.78 -43.89
CA SER A 215 -34.06 -16.20 -43.65
C SER A 215 -33.20 -16.85 -42.57
N THR A 216 -33.89 -17.42 -41.67
CA THR A 216 -33.68 -18.63 -40.87
C THR A 216 -32.56 -19.55 -41.40
N GLU A 217 -31.59 -19.90 -40.50
CA GLU A 217 -31.11 -21.28 -40.41
C GLU A 217 -30.24 -21.52 -39.16
N ALA A 218 -30.78 -22.40 -38.37
CA ALA A 218 -30.15 -23.59 -37.79
C ALA A 218 -28.99 -23.45 -36.79
N ALA A 219 -29.32 -23.91 -35.60
CA ALA A 219 -28.43 -24.36 -34.58
C ALA A 219 -27.32 -25.26 -35.14
N ASN A 220 -26.09 -25.01 -34.69
CA ASN A 220 -25.14 -26.09 -34.56
C ASN A 220 -24.31 -25.92 -33.29
N ASP A 221 -24.56 -26.82 -32.37
CA ASP A 221 -23.74 -27.11 -31.21
C ASP A 221 -22.32 -27.41 -31.63
N ASN A 222 -21.40 -26.64 -31.13
CA ASN A 222 -20.07 -27.15 -30.85
C ASN A 222 -19.57 -26.52 -29.55
N ALA A 223 -19.91 -27.16 -28.46
CA ALA A 223 -19.26 -27.04 -27.17
C ALA A 223 -17.79 -27.47 -27.30
N SER A 224 -16.96 -26.58 -27.79
CA SER A 224 -15.51 -26.70 -27.64
C SER A 224 -15.07 -25.72 -26.56
N GLY A 225 -14.64 -26.26 -25.44
CA GLY A 225 -14.21 -25.54 -24.25
C GLY A 225 -13.06 -24.58 -24.53
N ALA A 226 -13.39 -23.42 -25.03
CA ALA A 226 -12.47 -22.29 -25.09
C ALA A 226 -12.19 -21.85 -23.66
N LYS A 227 -11.11 -22.33 -23.07
CA LYS A 227 -10.47 -21.69 -21.92
C LYS A 227 -10.36 -20.21 -22.25
N ALA A 228 -11.19 -19.39 -21.60
CA ALA A 228 -11.11 -17.93 -21.71
C ALA A 228 -9.73 -17.55 -21.21
N THR A 229 -8.77 -17.42 -22.12
CA THR A 229 -7.47 -16.84 -21.85
C THR A 229 -7.74 -15.42 -21.37
N THR A 230 -7.50 -15.20 -20.09
CA THR A 230 -7.58 -13.88 -19.48
C THR A 230 -6.41 -13.07 -20.01
N GLU A 231 -6.59 -12.43 -21.17
CA GLU A 231 -5.58 -11.54 -21.75
C GLU A 231 -5.31 -10.45 -20.72
N LEU A 232 -4.07 -10.44 -20.24
CA LEU A 232 -3.60 -9.40 -19.33
C LEU A 232 -3.50 -8.10 -20.12
N PRO A 233 -3.91 -6.96 -19.53
CA PRO A 233 -3.81 -5.67 -20.21
C PRO A 233 -2.35 -5.39 -20.63
N PRO A 234 -2.15 -4.69 -21.76
CA PRO A 234 -0.82 -4.41 -22.30
C PRO A 234 0.04 -3.68 -21.24
N ARG A 235 1.33 -3.96 -21.27
CA ARG A 235 2.27 -3.28 -20.36
C ARG A 235 2.43 -1.83 -20.81
N VAL A 236 2.09 -0.89 -19.93
CA VAL A 236 2.40 0.52 -20.18
C VAL A 236 3.89 0.75 -19.90
N ARG A 237 4.58 1.36 -20.87
CA ARG A 237 6.00 1.72 -20.72
C ARG A 237 6.10 2.98 -19.84
N TRP A 238 6.98 2.97 -18.87
CA TRP A 238 7.26 4.10 -17.95
C TRP A 238 7.71 5.37 -18.69
N THR A 239 8.28 5.18 -19.90
CA THR A 239 8.76 6.24 -20.79
C THR A 239 7.69 6.80 -21.74
N ASP A 240 6.42 6.41 -21.60
CA ASP A 240 5.36 6.98 -22.41
C ASP A 240 5.20 8.47 -22.09
N ARG A 241 5.40 9.33 -23.10
CA ARG A 241 5.33 10.79 -22.98
C ARG A 241 4.00 11.31 -22.39
N ARG A 242 2.93 10.54 -22.53
CA ARG A 242 1.61 10.90 -22.01
C ARG A 242 1.51 10.71 -20.49
N ILE A 243 2.26 9.76 -19.94
CA ILE A 243 2.19 9.37 -18.54
C ILE A 243 3.39 9.89 -17.74
N ALA A 244 4.54 10.12 -18.40
CA ALA A 244 5.78 10.58 -17.77
C ALA A 244 5.60 11.83 -16.89
N PRO A 245 4.90 12.92 -17.29
CA PRO A 245 4.74 14.10 -16.44
C PRO A 245 3.91 13.80 -15.18
N TRP A 246 2.90 12.93 -15.27
CA TRP A 246 2.11 12.50 -14.11
C TRP A 246 2.94 11.66 -13.13
N ILE A 247 3.76 10.75 -13.67
CA ILE A 247 4.67 9.94 -12.86
C ILE A 247 5.69 10.83 -12.15
N ALA A 248 6.28 11.81 -12.86
CA ALA A 248 7.24 12.75 -12.29
C ALA A 248 6.62 13.61 -11.18
N SER A 249 5.40 14.11 -11.38
CA SER A 249 4.67 14.90 -10.37
C SER A 249 4.36 14.07 -9.12
N VAL A 250 3.84 12.86 -9.30
CA VAL A 250 3.55 11.94 -8.18
C VAL A 250 4.83 11.58 -7.44
N PHE A 251 5.91 11.27 -8.18
CA PHE A 251 7.21 10.99 -7.59
C PHE A 251 7.73 12.16 -6.76
N GLY A 252 7.66 13.39 -7.30
CA GLY A 252 8.10 14.61 -6.60
C GLY A 252 7.35 14.82 -5.28
N ILE A 253 6.02 14.67 -5.29
CA ILE A 253 5.18 14.82 -4.09
C ILE A 253 5.53 13.76 -3.04
N TYR A 254 5.62 12.49 -3.44
CA TYR A 254 5.93 11.40 -2.50
C TYR A 254 7.37 11.47 -1.99
N PHE A 255 8.31 11.90 -2.83
CA PHE A 255 9.70 12.12 -2.46
C PHE A 255 9.80 13.21 -1.39
N ALA A 256 9.18 14.39 -1.63
CA ALA A 256 9.16 15.48 -0.68
C ALA A 256 8.53 15.06 0.66
N ASN A 257 7.40 14.36 0.61
CA ASN A 257 6.75 13.83 1.82
C ASN A 257 7.66 12.82 2.56
N GLY A 258 8.34 11.94 1.83
CA GLY A 258 9.29 10.99 2.42
C GLY A 258 10.46 11.68 3.12
N VAL A 259 11.04 12.70 2.49
CA VAL A 259 12.11 13.52 3.08
C VAL A 259 11.63 14.16 4.39
N VAL A 260 10.46 14.80 4.38
CA VAL A 260 9.88 15.43 5.58
C VAL A 260 9.69 14.40 6.69
N GLN A 261 9.10 13.24 6.39
CA GLN A 261 8.86 12.19 7.40
C GLN A 261 10.15 11.67 8.05
N ILE A 262 11.22 11.50 7.28
CA ILE A 262 12.49 11.00 7.80
C ILE A 262 13.22 12.11 8.57
N THR A 263 13.33 13.29 7.97
CA THR A 263 14.14 14.39 8.52
C THR A 263 13.52 14.95 9.80
N MET A 264 12.19 14.94 9.92
CA MET A 264 11.49 15.47 11.08
C MET A 264 11.91 14.80 12.39
N GLY A 265 12.09 13.46 12.37
CA GLY A 265 12.52 12.74 13.57
C GLY A 265 13.92 13.11 14.05
N PHE A 266 14.85 13.35 13.13
CA PHE A 266 16.19 13.82 13.46
C PHE A 266 16.19 15.30 13.86
N LEU A 267 15.44 16.14 13.15
CA LEU A 267 15.33 17.58 13.43
C LEU A 267 14.80 17.84 14.85
N VAL A 268 13.79 17.08 15.27
CA VAL A 268 13.22 17.18 16.63
C VAL A 268 14.25 16.84 17.70
N GLN A 269 15.10 15.84 17.47
CA GLN A 269 16.16 15.49 18.39
C GLN A 269 17.27 16.54 18.42
N ASP A 270 17.73 17.00 17.25
CA ASP A 270 18.86 17.92 17.15
C ASP A 270 18.52 19.34 17.61
N ARG A 271 17.34 19.85 17.24
CA ARG A 271 16.91 21.20 17.64
C ARG A 271 16.28 21.25 19.01
N GLY A 272 15.55 20.18 19.40
CA GLY A 272 14.88 20.07 20.70
C GLY A 272 15.79 19.58 21.82
N GLY A 273 16.96 19.03 21.52
CA GLY A 273 17.84 18.42 22.52
C GLY A 273 17.15 17.25 23.26
N LEU A 274 16.16 16.62 22.62
CA LEU A 274 15.30 15.64 23.27
C LEU A 274 15.93 14.25 23.29
N GLN A 275 15.74 13.56 24.41
CA GLN A 275 16.02 12.13 24.51
C GLN A 275 15.17 11.35 23.48
N PRO A 276 15.63 10.16 23.04
CA PRO A 276 14.93 9.40 21.97
C PRO A 276 13.44 9.11 22.27
N ALA A 277 13.07 8.80 23.52
CA ALA A 277 11.67 8.48 23.85
C ALA A 277 10.71 9.69 23.70
N PRO A 278 10.96 10.87 24.29
CA PRO A 278 10.11 12.05 24.07
C PRO A 278 10.18 12.54 22.62
N ALA A 279 11.27 12.32 21.91
CA ALA A 279 11.37 12.69 20.49
C ALA A 279 10.38 11.93 19.61
N VAL A 280 10.08 10.66 19.91
CA VAL A 280 9.02 9.90 19.21
C VAL A 280 7.69 10.60 19.33
N SER A 281 7.32 11.02 20.54
CA SER A 281 6.02 11.69 20.80
C SER A 281 5.90 13.02 20.07
N VAL A 282 6.95 13.85 20.11
CA VAL A 282 6.96 15.16 19.42
C VAL A 282 6.92 14.96 17.91
N THR A 283 7.73 14.04 17.38
CA THR A 283 7.72 13.71 15.94
C THR A 283 6.32 13.21 15.50
N ALA A 284 5.70 12.36 16.30
CA ALA A 284 4.37 11.85 16.03
C ALA A 284 3.32 12.97 15.98
N LEU A 285 3.37 13.92 16.93
CA LEU A 285 2.46 15.06 16.96
C LEU A 285 2.65 15.99 15.74
N MET A 286 3.89 16.23 15.32
CA MET A 286 4.17 17.02 14.11
C MET A 286 3.64 16.35 12.85
N LEU A 287 3.84 15.03 12.72
CA LEU A 287 3.30 14.27 11.58
C LEU A 287 1.77 14.17 11.62
N LEU A 288 1.19 14.10 12.81
CA LEU A 288 -0.26 14.18 13.00
C LEU A 288 -0.81 15.52 12.52
N ALA A 289 -0.18 16.63 12.90
CA ALA A 289 -0.57 17.98 12.46
C ALA A 289 -0.45 18.11 10.93
N ASN A 290 0.62 17.57 10.32
CA ASN A 290 0.80 17.53 8.88
C ASN A 290 -0.33 16.72 8.19
N ALA A 291 -0.66 15.54 8.72
CA ALA A 291 -1.73 14.71 8.18
C ALA A 291 -3.11 15.35 8.33
N ALA A 292 -3.38 16.00 9.47
CA ALA A 292 -4.61 16.76 9.70
C ALA A 292 -4.74 17.93 8.73
N GLY A 293 -3.66 18.68 8.50
CA GLY A 293 -3.62 19.75 7.52
C GLY A 293 -3.90 19.27 6.10
N ALA A 294 -3.28 18.16 5.68
CA ALA A 294 -3.54 17.55 4.38
C ALA A 294 -5.01 17.11 4.22
N MET A 295 -5.59 16.50 5.28
CA MET A 295 -6.99 16.10 5.27
C MET A 295 -7.95 17.27 5.20
N LEU A 296 -7.68 18.34 5.93
CA LEU A 296 -8.46 19.59 5.87
C LEU A 296 -8.42 20.20 4.46
N MET A 297 -7.24 20.25 3.84
CA MET A 297 -7.10 20.72 2.46
C MET A 297 -7.89 19.87 1.47
N GLN A 298 -7.89 18.54 1.63
CA GLN A 298 -8.70 17.65 0.80
C GLN A 298 -10.20 17.88 0.98
N LEU A 299 -10.67 18.16 2.19
CA LEU A 299 -12.08 18.41 2.48
C LEU A 299 -12.56 19.79 1.99
N ILE A 300 -11.68 20.79 2.00
CA ILE A 300 -12.03 22.18 1.66
C ILE A 300 -11.82 22.46 0.17
N VAL A 301 -10.73 21.94 -0.43
CA VAL A 301 -10.30 22.31 -1.78
C VAL A 301 -10.85 21.36 -2.85
N VAL A 302 -10.86 20.07 -2.57
CA VAL A 302 -11.29 19.06 -3.57
C VAL A 302 -12.78 19.12 -3.94
N PRO A 303 -13.72 19.48 -3.04
CA PRO A 303 -15.15 19.60 -3.40
C PRO A 303 -15.50 20.86 -4.23
N ARG A 304 -14.58 21.79 -4.42
CA ARG A 304 -14.76 23.01 -5.23
C ARG A 304 -14.19 22.90 -6.63
#